data_6df282426ac57716e6ef8cd676f9ac44
#
_entry.id   6df282426ac57716e6ef8cd676f9ac44
#
_cell.length_a   1.000
_cell.length_b   1.000
_cell.length_c   1.000
_cell.angle_alpha   90.00
_cell.angle_beta   90.00
_cell.angle_gamma   90.00
#
_symmetry.space_group_name_H-M   'P 1'
#
loop_
_entity.id
_entity.type
_entity.pdbx_description
1 polymer ?
#
loop_
_entity_poly.entity_id
_entity_poly.type
_entity_poly.pdbx_seq_one_letter_code
_entity_poly.pdbx_strand_id
1 'polypeptide(L)'
;MSFPLHVRLEGPTSLADFARTQTPRAAEWADEFVLSRERVGAAELGRYYRAVQLGETVVIHPGVCLPAAVWSGLSIDERFLARIRALALSARSPLVFGVESAAALWRLPIIGAWPRQATVLADRAAGGRSTSWITRRCEGLPNEIWVVDGLATTGLSRTVVDVARHASFGVAVAMADRALAPKNDRSGGALSQCVSKAELLDVLTSLEILHGVAKAVSVIDFANGDSGSAGESISRVVIYRLGFPEPVLQYEFFDTKGRIVVDFWWPDNSLVGEFDGRGKYLRDEYTLGRSVAGVVLDEKERENRLRALGPTVVRWGWDDAMSPPVLRRKLLAAGLPLVR
;
A
#
# COMPACT_ATOMS: atom_id res chain seq x y z
N MET A 1 1.87 -11.40 -14.73
CA MET A 1 2.04 -10.08 -14.08
C MET A 1 3.47 -9.60 -14.31
N SER A 2 3.62 -8.44 -14.96
CA SER A 2 4.95 -7.86 -15.22
C SER A 2 5.35 -7.06 -13.99
N PHE A 3 6.51 -7.38 -13.38
CA PHE A 3 7.04 -6.61 -12.25
C PHE A 3 7.37 -5.20 -12.69
N PRO A 4 7.12 -4.16 -11.84
CA PRO A 4 7.55 -2.82 -12.14
C PRO A 4 9.06 -2.77 -12.35
N LEU A 5 9.48 -2.24 -13.48
CA LEU A 5 10.90 -1.97 -13.76
C LEU A 5 11.34 -0.81 -12.86
N HIS A 6 12.29 -1.06 -11.95
CA HIS A 6 12.89 0.03 -11.18
C HIS A 6 14.31 0.27 -11.69
N VAL A 7 14.62 1.53 -11.84
CA VAL A 7 15.96 2.02 -12.15
C VAL A 7 16.34 3.04 -11.10
N ARG A 8 17.52 2.88 -10.52
CA ARG A 8 18.13 3.88 -9.64
C ARG A 8 18.81 4.93 -10.51
N LEU A 9 18.55 6.19 -10.24
CA LEU A 9 19.22 7.31 -10.90
C LEU A 9 20.12 8.02 -9.89
N GLU A 10 21.34 8.35 -10.31
CA GLU A 10 22.28 9.11 -9.50
C GLU A 10 22.12 10.61 -9.76
N GLY A 11 21.52 11.34 -8.81
CA GLY A 11 21.45 12.79 -8.75
C GLY A 11 20.42 13.48 -9.67
N PRO A 12 20.22 14.81 -9.50
CA PRO A 12 19.19 15.57 -10.25
C PRO A 12 19.46 15.73 -11.75
N THR A 13 20.70 15.60 -12.20
CA THR A 13 21.09 15.74 -13.63
C THR A 13 20.55 14.60 -14.49
N SER A 14 20.36 13.42 -13.92
CA SER A 14 19.82 12.25 -14.61
C SER A 14 18.29 12.28 -14.79
N LEU A 15 17.59 13.13 -14.02
CA LEU A 15 16.15 13.26 -14.12
C LEU A 15 15.68 13.94 -15.43
N ALA A 16 16.43 14.95 -15.88
CA ALA A 16 16.14 15.66 -17.11
C ALA A 16 16.42 14.80 -18.36
N ASP A 17 17.45 13.95 -18.30
CA ASP A 17 17.80 13.02 -19.37
C ASP A 17 16.82 11.84 -19.42
N PHE A 18 16.35 11.38 -18.25
CA PHE A 18 15.33 10.35 -18.16
C PHE A 18 14.00 10.77 -18.76
N ALA A 19 13.55 12.01 -18.53
CA ALA A 19 12.31 12.52 -19.09
C ALA A 19 12.27 12.53 -20.63
N ARG A 20 13.43 12.42 -21.29
CA ARG A 20 13.56 12.39 -22.75
C ARG A 20 13.56 10.98 -23.35
N THR A 21 13.78 9.93 -22.56
CA THR A 21 14.19 8.61 -23.09
C THR A 21 13.24 7.45 -22.79
N GLN A 22 12.21 7.58 -21.94
CA GLN A 22 11.42 6.42 -21.58
C GLN A 22 9.89 6.62 -21.66
N THR A 23 9.27 5.83 -22.53
CA THR A 23 7.85 5.51 -22.43
C THR A 23 7.71 4.39 -21.39
N PRO A 24 7.02 4.61 -20.28
CA PRO A 24 6.90 3.60 -19.23
C PRO A 24 5.98 2.46 -19.66
N ARG A 25 6.35 1.21 -19.39
CA ARG A 25 5.39 0.10 -19.33
C ARG A 25 4.60 0.24 -18.04
N ALA A 26 3.52 0.95 -18.14
CA ALA A 26 2.52 1.06 -17.08
C ALA A 26 1.47 -0.05 -17.22
N ALA A 27 0.54 -0.12 -16.25
CA ALA A 27 -0.68 -0.92 -16.40
C ALA A 27 -1.38 -0.62 -17.75
N GLU A 28 -2.07 -1.59 -18.32
CA GLU A 28 -2.72 -1.48 -19.65
C GLU A 28 -3.55 -0.20 -19.81
N TRP A 29 -4.23 0.25 -18.74
CA TRP A 29 -5.01 1.49 -18.75
C TRP A 29 -4.16 2.77 -18.83
N ALA A 30 -2.85 2.70 -18.65
CA ALA A 30 -1.99 3.89 -18.66
C ALA A 30 -1.77 4.45 -20.08
N ASP A 31 -2.03 3.68 -21.09
CA ASP A 31 -1.97 4.12 -22.49
C ASP A 31 -3.30 4.74 -22.96
N GLU A 32 -4.35 4.65 -22.14
CA GLU A 32 -5.69 5.15 -22.43
C GLU A 32 -5.88 6.66 -22.07
N PHE A 33 -4.85 7.33 -21.57
CA PHE A 33 -4.95 8.75 -21.27
C PHE A 33 -5.15 9.60 -22.52
N VAL A 34 -6.12 10.51 -22.43
CA VAL A 34 -6.43 11.50 -23.49
C VAL A 34 -5.99 12.87 -23.01
N LEU A 35 -5.03 13.47 -23.73
CA LEU A 35 -4.49 14.77 -23.40
C LEU A 35 -5.07 15.87 -24.33
N SER A 36 -5.57 16.94 -23.75
CA SER A 36 -6.11 18.09 -24.54
C SER A 36 -5.03 18.76 -25.39
N ARG A 37 -3.77 18.81 -24.91
CA ARG A 37 -2.64 19.41 -25.61
C ARG A 37 -2.20 18.67 -26.88
N GLU A 38 -2.60 17.41 -27.03
CA GLU A 38 -2.29 16.58 -28.21
C GLU A 38 -3.36 16.74 -29.29
N ARG A 39 -4.42 17.48 -29.01
CA ARG A 39 -5.52 17.70 -29.95
C ARG A 39 -5.21 18.93 -30.82
N VAL A 40 -5.04 18.67 -32.09
CA VAL A 40 -4.68 19.71 -33.07
C VAL A 40 -5.94 20.22 -33.75
N GLY A 41 -6.16 21.55 -33.63
CA GLY A 41 -7.28 22.21 -34.28
C GLY A 41 -8.59 22.22 -33.46
N ALA A 42 -9.46 23.19 -33.82
CA ALA A 42 -10.71 23.45 -33.08
C ALA A 42 -11.69 22.26 -33.07
N ALA A 43 -11.72 21.48 -34.15
CA ALA A 43 -12.62 20.33 -34.25
C ALA A 43 -12.24 19.18 -33.30
N GLU A 44 -10.95 18.88 -33.13
CA GLU A 44 -10.49 17.87 -32.22
C GLU A 44 -10.66 18.29 -30.77
N LEU A 45 -10.32 19.52 -30.48
CA LEU A 45 -10.52 20.10 -29.15
C LEU A 45 -12.02 20.15 -28.79
N GLY A 46 -12.89 20.49 -29.78
CA GLY A 46 -14.33 20.44 -29.60
C GLY A 46 -14.85 19.05 -29.28
N ARG A 47 -14.34 17.97 -29.95
CA ARG A 47 -14.67 16.60 -29.64
C ARG A 47 -14.23 16.21 -28.24
N TYR A 48 -13.04 16.60 -27.83
CA TYR A 48 -12.53 16.37 -26.48
C TYR A 48 -13.47 16.95 -25.41
N TYR A 49 -13.83 18.22 -25.50
CA TYR A 49 -14.73 18.86 -24.53
C TYR A 49 -16.15 18.28 -24.58
N ARG A 50 -16.64 17.89 -25.76
CA ARG A 50 -17.94 17.24 -25.90
C ARG A 50 -17.96 15.89 -25.22
N ALA A 51 -16.91 15.07 -25.35
CA ALA A 51 -16.79 13.77 -24.66
C ALA A 51 -16.80 13.94 -23.14
N VAL A 52 -16.15 15.00 -22.62
CA VAL A 52 -16.20 15.37 -21.19
C VAL A 52 -17.62 15.75 -20.78
N GLN A 53 -18.33 16.58 -21.57
CA GLN A 53 -19.70 17.00 -21.25
C GLN A 53 -20.70 15.85 -21.30
N LEU A 54 -20.53 14.92 -22.21
CA LEU A 54 -21.37 13.73 -22.33
C LEU A 54 -21.05 12.63 -21.29
N GLY A 55 -19.97 12.82 -20.48
CA GLY A 55 -19.55 11.84 -19.51
C GLY A 55 -18.88 10.60 -20.11
N GLU A 56 -18.51 10.64 -21.40
CA GLU A 56 -17.76 9.57 -22.08
C GLU A 56 -16.33 9.46 -21.55
N THR A 57 -15.78 10.58 -21.05
CA THR A 57 -14.47 10.66 -20.42
C THR A 57 -14.55 11.35 -19.07
N VAL A 58 -13.69 10.94 -18.13
CA VAL A 58 -13.55 11.49 -16.78
C VAL A 58 -12.28 12.35 -16.71
N VAL A 59 -12.41 13.60 -16.26
CA VAL A 59 -11.27 14.47 -16.03
C VAL A 59 -10.53 14.03 -14.78
N ILE A 60 -9.30 13.57 -14.96
CA ILE A 60 -8.42 13.11 -13.86
C ILE A 60 -7.54 14.26 -13.36
N HIS A 61 -7.06 15.11 -14.30
CA HIS A 61 -6.33 16.34 -14.04
C HIS A 61 -6.69 17.35 -15.14
N PRO A 62 -6.61 18.68 -14.91
CA PRO A 62 -6.84 19.64 -15.99
C PRO A 62 -6.08 19.29 -17.27
N GLY A 63 -6.82 19.10 -18.36
CA GLY A 63 -6.27 18.69 -19.66
C GLY A 63 -5.91 17.22 -19.81
N VAL A 64 -6.19 16.37 -18.83
CA VAL A 64 -5.91 14.92 -18.86
C VAL A 64 -7.16 14.14 -18.45
N CYS A 65 -7.65 13.29 -19.34
CA CYS A 65 -8.85 12.48 -19.13
C CYS A 65 -8.55 10.98 -19.29
N LEU A 66 -9.44 10.17 -18.77
CA LEU A 66 -9.55 8.74 -19.08
C LEU A 66 -10.97 8.43 -19.60
N PRO A 67 -11.15 7.44 -20.48
CA PRO A 67 -12.47 6.92 -20.80
C PRO A 67 -13.24 6.52 -19.53
N ALA A 68 -14.53 6.86 -19.49
CA ALA A 68 -15.36 6.58 -18.31
C ALA A 68 -15.45 5.08 -17.99
N ALA A 69 -15.47 4.23 -19.04
CA ALA A 69 -15.46 2.77 -18.88
C ALA A 69 -14.18 2.28 -18.19
N VAL A 70 -13.01 2.81 -18.60
CA VAL A 70 -11.72 2.49 -17.97
C VAL A 70 -11.72 2.94 -16.50
N TRP A 71 -12.06 4.22 -16.25
CA TRP A 71 -12.08 4.77 -14.90
C TRP A 71 -13.01 4.00 -13.94
N SER A 72 -14.18 3.58 -14.42
CA SER A 72 -15.14 2.83 -13.60
C SER A 72 -14.63 1.45 -13.19
N GLY A 73 -13.83 0.81 -14.06
CA GLY A 73 -13.21 -0.49 -13.81
C GLY A 73 -12.00 -0.44 -12.87
N LEU A 74 -11.39 0.75 -12.64
CA LEU A 74 -10.22 0.89 -11.79
C LEU A 74 -10.56 0.68 -10.30
N SER A 75 -9.72 -0.08 -9.61
CA SER A 75 -9.69 -0.19 -8.16
C SER A 75 -9.34 1.15 -7.50
N ILE A 76 -9.51 1.24 -6.18
CA ILE A 76 -9.15 2.45 -5.40
C ILE A 76 -7.66 2.78 -5.57
N ASP A 77 -6.79 1.78 -5.55
CA ASP A 77 -5.34 1.94 -5.71
C ASP A 77 -4.99 2.42 -7.12
N GLU A 78 -5.58 1.81 -8.14
CA GLU A 78 -5.37 2.20 -9.54
C GLU A 78 -5.88 3.61 -9.83
N ARG A 79 -7.00 4.02 -9.24
CA ARG A 79 -7.49 5.40 -9.35
C ARG A 79 -6.52 6.42 -8.77
N PHE A 80 -5.85 6.07 -7.66
CA PHE A 80 -4.83 6.95 -7.10
C PHE A 80 -3.58 7.00 -7.99
N LEU A 81 -3.13 5.86 -8.50
CA LEU A 81 -2.03 5.79 -9.47
C LEU A 81 -2.36 6.55 -10.76
N ALA A 82 -3.60 6.48 -11.24
CA ALA A 82 -4.04 7.26 -12.40
C ALA A 82 -3.95 8.78 -12.15
N ARG A 83 -4.29 9.24 -10.94
CA ARG A 83 -4.11 10.66 -10.56
C ARG A 83 -2.64 11.08 -10.54
N ILE A 84 -1.77 10.25 -9.97
CA ILE A 84 -0.31 10.48 -9.95
C ILE A 84 0.21 10.59 -11.38
N ARG A 85 -0.18 9.67 -12.26
CA ARG A 85 0.24 9.65 -13.66
C ARG A 85 -0.32 10.84 -14.45
N ALA A 86 -1.60 11.16 -14.29
CA ALA A 86 -2.21 12.32 -14.94
C ALA A 86 -1.50 13.63 -14.56
N LEU A 87 -1.08 13.75 -13.30
CA LEU A 87 -0.29 14.87 -12.83
C LEU A 87 1.09 14.91 -13.51
N ALA A 88 1.79 13.78 -13.58
CA ALA A 88 3.08 13.70 -14.27
C ALA A 88 2.97 14.07 -15.76
N LEU A 89 1.92 13.57 -16.44
CA LEU A 89 1.64 13.90 -17.85
C LEU A 89 1.35 15.38 -18.05
N SER A 90 0.75 16.09 -17.09
CA SER A 90 0.43 17.52 -17.20
C SER A 90 1.59 18.42 -16.81
N ALA A 91 2.59 17.90 -16.12
CA ALA A 91 3.71 18.68 -15.61
C ALA A 91 4.64 19.17 -16.75
N ARG A 92 5.18 20.38 -16.57
CA ARG A 92 6.17 20.97 -17.51
C ARG A 92 7.60 20.54 -17.22
N SER A 93 7.84 20.06 -16.01
CA SER A 93 9.14 19.54 -15.55
C SER A 93 8.93 18.26 -14.77
N PRO A 94 9.93 17.35 -14.73
CA PRO A 94 9.84 16.12 -13.97
C PRO A 94 9.48 16.37 -12.52
N LEU A 95 8.59 15.55 -11.98
CA LEU A 95 8.16 15.56 -10.58
C LEU A 95 8.77 14.36 -9.85
N VAL A 96 9.23 14.57 -8.64
CA VAL A 96 9.65 13.47 -7.75
C VAL A 96 8.51 13.21 -6.77
N PHE A 97 7.88 12.04 -6.88
CA PHE A 97 6.79 11.64 -5.99
C PHE A 97 7.34 11.13 -4.66
N GLY A 98 6.68 11.49 -3.56
CA GLY A 98 7.08 11.12 -2.20
C GLY A 98 5.90 10.69 -1.34
N VAL A 99 6.19 10.21 -0.15
CA VAL A 99 5.25 9.83 0.90
C VAL A 99 4.17 8.87 0.35
N GLU A 100 2.88 9.20 0.43
CA GLU A 100 1.79 8.32 0.00
C GLU A 100 1.80 8.08 -1.51
N SER A 101 2.25 9.05 -2.32
CA SER A 101 2.38 8.86 -3.77
C SER A 101 3.49 7.87 -4.12
N ALA A 102 4.63 7.96 -3.44
CA ALA A 102 5.69 6.97 -3.56
C ALA A 102 5.23 5.60 -3.06
N ALA A 103 4.53 5.55 -1.92
CA ALA A 103 3.98 4.32 -1.36
C ALA A 103 3.04 3.61 -2.35
N ALA A 104 2.18 4.36 -3.05
CA ALA A 104 1.31 3.80 -4.09
C ALA A 104 2.11 3.24 -5.28
N LEU A 105 3.15 3.95 -5.73
CA LEU A 105 4.04 3.46 -6.79
C LEU A 105 4.75 2.18 -6.37
N TRP A 106 5.21 2.08 -5.13
CA TRP A 106 5.80 0.88 -4.55
C TRP A 106 4.79 -0.22 -4.22
N ARG A 107 3.49 -0.03 -4.49
CA ARG A 107 2.42 -0.99 -4.17
C ARG A 107 2.34 -1.32 -2.68
N LEU A 108 2.67 -0.37 -1.82
CA LEU A 108 2.44 -0.50 -0.39
C LEU A 108 0.95 -0.35 -0.08
N PRO A 109 0.41 -1.11 0.89
CA PRO A 109 -1.02 -1.12 1.16
C PRO A 109 -1.47 0.17 1.87
N ILE A 110 -2.69 0.61 1.58
CA ILE A 110 -3.36 1.68 2.34
C ILE A 110 -4.47 1.12 3.23
N ILE A 111 -4.60 1.65 4.42
CA ILE A 111 -5.75 1.41 5.30
C ILE A 111 -6.64 2.66 5.24
N GLY A 112 -7.85 2.49 4.72
CA GLY A 112 -8.76 3.59 4.45
C GLY A 112 -8.67 4.09 3.02
N ALA A 113 -8.57 5.39 2.82
CA ALA A 113 -8.55 6.02 1.50
C ALA A 113 -7.22 6.69 1.22
N TRP A 114 -6.78 6.61 -0.03
CA TRP A 114 -5.68 7.42 -0.53
C TRP A 114 -6.01 8.92 -0.47
N PRO A 115 -5.00 9.80 -0.30
CA PRO A 115 -5.21 11.24 -0.36
C PRO A 115 -5.83 11.65 -1.71
N ARG A 116 -6.56 12.77 -1.70
CA ARG A 116 -7.06 13.34 -2.97
C ARG A 116 -5.93 13.93 -3.80
N GLN A 117 -4.92 14.48 -3.15
CA GLN A 117 -3.76 15.12 -3.76
C GLN A 117 -2.59 14.15 -3.87
N ALA A 118 -1.85 14.23 -4.96
CA ALA A 118 -0.57 13.56 -5.06
C ALA A 118 0.50 14.36 -4.29
N THR A 119 1.37 13.65 -3.56
CA THR A 119 2.48 14.27 -2.83
C THR A 119 3.74 14.28 -3.70
N VAL A 120 4.32 15.45 -3.89
CA VAL A 120 5.59 15.65 -4.59
C VAL A 120 6.61 16.30 -3.67
N LEU A 121 7.86 15.88 -3.81
CA LEU A 121 8.99 16.50 -3.12
C LEU A 121 9.52 17.68 -3.94
N ALA A 122 10.02 18.67 -3.24
CA ALA A 122 10.66 19.82 -3.82
C ALA A 122 11.89 20.21 -2.99
N ASP A 123 12.82 20.89 -3.60
CA ASP A 123 13.96 21.48 -2.91
C ASP A 123 13.48 22.41 -1.80
N ARG A 124 14.23 22.46 -0.70
CA ARG A 124 13.94 23.35 0.44
C ARG A 124 13.84 24.81 0.02
N ALA A 125 14.67 25.22 -0.93
CA ALA A 125 14.70 26.59 -1.46
C ALA A 125 13.65 26.86 -2.54
N ALA A 126 13.05 25.82 -3.16
CA ALA A 126 12.21 25.99 -4.33
C ALA A 126 10.88 26.70 -4.01
N GLY A 127 10.44 26.73 -2.75
CA GLY A 127 9.14 27.23 -2.38
C GLY A 127 8.01 26.51 -3.16
N GLY A 128 6.85 27.08 -3.14
CA GLY A 128 5.73 26.61 -3.96
C GLY A 128 4.54 26.18 -3.11
N ARG A 129 3.37 26.54 -3.61
CA ARG A 129 2.10 26.23 -2.94
C ARG A 129 1.62 24.84 -3.30
N SER A 130 1.04 24.15 -2.33
CA SER A 130 0.12 23.03 -2.59
C SER A 130 -1.11 23.56 -3.32
N THR A 131 -1.69 22.73 -4.17
CA THR A 131 -2.90 23.05 -4.95
C THR A 131 -3.98 22.02 -4.65
N SER A 132 -5.13 22.10 -5.33
CA SER A 132 -6.16 21.05 -5.22
C SER A 132 -5.70 19.68 -5.72
N TRP A 133 -4.59 19.59 -6.45
CA TRP A 133 -4.06 18.38 -7.08
C TRP A 133 -2.76 17.88 -6.46
N ILE A 134 -1.99 18.78 -5.85
CA ILE A 134 -0.62 18.52 -5.37
C ILE A 134 -0.49 18.94 -3.91
N THR A 135 0.01 18.06 -3.08
CA THR A 135 0.67 18.41 -1.80
C THR A 135 2.17 18.51 -2.07
N ARG A 136 2.73 19.72 -1.93
CA ARG A 136 4.15 19.96 -2.12
C ARG A 136 4.87 19.94 -0.78
N ARG A 137 5.90 19.09 -0.67
CA ARG A 137 6.76 19.04 0.52
C ARG A 137 8.15 19.53 0.18
N CYS A 138 8.52 20.66 0.77
CA CYS A 138 9.82 21.30 0.61
C CYS A 138 10.82 20.82 1.65
N GLU A 139 10.96 19.50 1.79
CA GLU A 139 11.88 18.83 2.73
C GLU A 139 13.24 18.50 2.08
N GLY A 140 13.45 18.88 0.84
CA GLY A 140 14.59 18.55 0.01
C GLY A 140 14.33 17.35 -0.89
N LEU A 141 15.04 17.30 -2.01
CA LEU A 141 15.05 16.15 -2.90
C LEU A 141 15.97 15.06 -2.31
N PRO A 142 15.66 13.78 -2.48
CA PRO A 142 16.55 12.71 -2.06
C PRO A 142 17.82 12.69 -2.93
N ASN A 143 18.94 12.25 -2.35
CA ASN A 143 20.18 12.05 -3.10
C ASN A 143 20.04 10.96 -4.16
N GLU A 144 19.15 10.00 -3.92
CA GLU A 144 18.85 8.90 -4.82
C GLU A 144 17.39 8.97 -5.25
N ILE A 145 17.19 9.03 -6.56
CA ILE A 145 15.87 9.00 -7.18
C ILE A 145 15.68 7.66 -7.85
N TRP A 146 14.55 7.06 -7.59
CA TRP A 146 14.13 5.80 -8.20
C TRP A 146 13.08 6.07 -9.26
N VAL A 147 13.02 5.17 -10.24
CA VAL A 147 11.96 5.19 -11.25
C VAL A 147 11.14 3.93 -11.09
N VAL A 148 9.87 4.12 -10.79
CA VAL A 148 8.88 3.04 -10.62
C VAL A 148 7.73 3.30 -11.58
N ASP A 149 7.40 2.33 -12.41
CA ASP A 149 6.39 2.48 -13.47
C ASP A 149 6.61 3.73 -14.35
N GLY A 150 7.88 4.11 -14.58
CA GLY A 150 8.28 5.27 -15.37
C GLY A 150 8.09 6.62 -14.67
N LEU A 151 7.83 6.66 -13.40
CA LEU A 151 7.68 7.87 -12.60
C LEU A 151 8.80 7.99 -11.57
N ALA A 152 9.40 9.18 -11.47
CA ALA A 152 10.46 9.44 -10.50
C ALA A 152 9.88 9.51 -9.08
N THR A 153 10.49 8.79 -8.16
CA THR A 153 10.01 8.64 -6.79
C THR A 153 11.17 8.45 -5.80
N THR A 154 10.87 8.48 -4.51
CA THR A 154 11.81 8.08 -3.46
C THR A 154 12.05 6.58 -3.48
N GLY A 155 13.24 6.12 -3.07
CA GLY A 155 13.50 4.70 -2.83
C GLY A 155 12.58 4.12 -1.76
N LEU A 156 12.45 2.78 -1.73
CA LEU A 156 11.50 2.10 -0.83
C LEU A 156 11.75 2.45 0.64
N SER A 157 12.99 2.36 1.13
CA SER A 157 13.37 2.67 2.52
C SER A 157 13.02 4.12 2.88
N ARG A 158 13.35 5.08 1.99
CA ARG A 158 13.01 6.48 2.17
C ARG A 158 11.49 6.69 2.17
N THR A 159 10.75 6.01 1.31
CA THR A 159 9.28 6.08 1.25
C THR A 159 8.67 5.61 2.57
N VAL A 160 9.11 4.48 3.11
CA VAL A 160 8.62 3.94 4.38
C VAL A 160 8.91 4.90 5.54
N VAL A 161 10.11 5.46 5.59
CA VAL A 161 10.49 6.46 6.62
C VAL A 161 9.61 7.71 6.52
N ASP A 162 9.41 8.24 5.32
CA ASP A 162 8.56 9.42 5.12
C ASP A 162 7.10 9.14 5.51
N VAL A 163 6.55 7.99 5.15
CA VAL A 163 5.21 7.56 5.59
C VAL A 163 5.15 7.40 7.11
N ALA A 164 6.17 6.79 7.73
CA ALA A 164 6.24 6.61 9.17
C ALA A 164 6.22 7.95 9.92
N ARG A 165 6.82 9.00 9.35
CA ARG A 165 6.81 10.37 9.89
C ARG A 165 5.46 11.07 9.73
N HIS A 166 4.76 10.85 8.63
CA HIS A 166 3.61 11.67 8.22
C HIS A 166 2.25 11.00 8.38
N ALA A 167 2.11 9.72 8.04
CA ALA A 167 0.83 9.00 8.08
C ALA A 167 0.38 8.65 9.51
N SER A 168 -0.86 8.19 9.67
CA SER A 168 -1.31 7.64 10.95
C SER A 168 -0.51 6.37 11.30
N PHE A 169 -0.38 6.07 12.60
CA PHE A 169 0.44 4.95 13.08
C PHE A 169 0.05 3.62 12.40
N GLY A 170 -1.24 3.30 12.35
CA GLY A 170 -1.70 2.03 11.75
C GLY A 170 -1.41 1.92 10.25
N VAL A 171 -1.59 3.01 9.49
CA VAL A 171 -1.23 3.06 8.06
C VAL A 171 0.27 2.88 7.87
N ALA A 172 1.06 3.60 8.67
CA ALA A 172 2.51 3.53 8.58
C ALA A 172 3.06 2.13 8.94
N VAL A 173 2.49 1.48 9.98
CA VAL A 173 2.84 0.10 10.34
C VAL A 173 2.50 -0.87 9.21
N ALA A 174 1.31 -0.78 8.62
CA ALA A 174 0.94 -1.70 7.53
C ALA A 174 1.86 -1.56 6.31
N MET A 175 2.28 -0.33 5.98
CA MET A 175 3.24 -0.08 4.89
C MET A 175 4.64 -0.57 5.25
N ALA A 176 5.09 -0.37 6.50
CA ALA A 176 6.38 -0.85 7.00
C ALA A 176 6.43 -2.38 7.05
N ASP A 177 5.39 -3.05 7.60
CA ASP A 177 5.27 -4.50 7.63
C ASP A 177 5.42 -5.08 6.22
N ARG A 178 4.70 -4.50 5.25
CA ARG A 178 4.77 -4.94 3.84
C ARG A 178 6.16 -4.74 3.23
N ALA A 179 6.85 -3.66 3.57
CA ALA A 179 8.20 -3.40 3.06
C ALA A 179 9.27 -4.30 3.70
N LEU A 180 9.05 -4.74 4.95
CA LEU A 180 9.91 -5.69 5.68
C LEU A 180 9.66 -7.14 5.27
N ALA A 181 8.49 -7.45 4.69
CA ALA A 181 8.10 -8.82 4.35
C ALA A 181 9.10 -9.47 3.37
N PRO A 182 9.43 -10.76 3.55
CA PRO A 182 10.32 -11.49 2.65
C PRO A 182 9.82 -11.48 1.20
N LYS A 183 10.73 -11.51 0.22
CA LYS A 183 10.41 -11.46 -1.23
C LYS A 183 9.45 -12.55 -1.72
N ASN A 184 9.34 -13.65 -1.00
CA ASN A 184 8.52 -14.81 -1.36
C ASN A 184 7.20 -14.89 -0.58
N ASP A 185 6.76 -13.78 0.03
CA ASP A 185 5.52 -13.77 0.78
C ASP A 185 4.29 -13.98 -0.12
N ARG A 186 3.34 -14.79 0.39
CA ARG A 186 2.14 -15.26 -0.33
C ARG A 186 1.05 -14.21 -0.49
N SER A 187 1.20 -13.03 0.11
CA SER A 187 0.14 -12.01 0.26
C SER A 187 -0.06 -11.08 -0.93
N GLY A 188 0.18 -11.55 -2.16
CA GLY A 188 -0.30 -10.82 -3.33
C GLY A 188 0.69 -9.86 -3.98
N GLY A 189 1.75 -10.39 -4.52
CA GLY A 189 2.73 -9.67 -5.34
C GLY A 189 4.00 -9.34 -4.56
N ALA A 190 5.08 -10.04 -4.87
CA ALA A 190 6.39 -9.76 -4.30
C ALA A 190 6.80 -8.33 -4.63
N LEU A 191 7.14 -7.54 -3.63
CA LEU A 191 7.97 -6.38 -3.86
C LEU A 191 9.31 -6.90 -4.42
N SER A 192 9.83 -6.28 -5.46
CA SER A 192 11.14 -6.69 -5.99
C SER A 192 12.28 -6.43 -5.01
N GLN A 193 12.00 -5.67 -3.96
CA GLN A 193 12.90 -5.31 -2.87
C GLN A 193 12.19 -5.49 -1.53
N CYS A 194 12.94 -5.88 -0.50
CA CYS A 194 12.55 -5.78 0.89
C CYS A 194 13.59 -4.91 1.61
N VAL A 195 13.19 -4.31 2.71
CA VAL A 195 14.06 -3.47 3.56
C VAL A 195 14.24 -4.10 4.93
N SER A 196 15.27 -3.71 5.65
CA SER A 196 15.46 -4.09 7.06
C SER A 196 15.16 -2.92 7.99
N LYS A 197 14.85 -3.20 9.26
CA LYS A 197 14.68 -2.15 10.28
C LYS A 197 15.95 -1.31 10.43
N ALA A 198 17.13 -1.93 10.37
CA ALA A 198 18.40 -1.23 10.44
C ALA A 198 18.53 -0.21 9.29
N GLU A 199 18.25 -0.62 8.05
CA GLU A 199 18.25 0.28 6.91
C GLU A 199 17.26 1.45 7.06
N LEU A 200 16.06 1.20 7.60
CA LEU A 200 15.08 2.25 7.87
C LEU A 200 15.59 3.26 8.91
N LEU A 201 16.24 2.79 9.97
CA LEU A 201 16.84 3.65 10.99
C LEU A 201 18.03 4.45 10.44
N ASP A 202 18.88 3.84 9.60
CA ASP A 202 19.98 4.53 8.93
C ASP A 202 19.47 5.65 8.02
N VAL A 203 18.44 5.37 7.22
CA VAL A 203 17.77 6.39 6.40
C VAL A 203 17.19 7.49 7.29
N LEU A 204 16.48 7.16 8.37
CA LEU A 204 15.88 8.14 9.27
C LEU A 204 16.94 9.06 9.90
N THR A 205 18.06 8.51 10.33
CA THR A 205 19.16 9.29 10.93
C THR A 205 19.91 10.15 9.92
N SER A 206 19.98 9.71 8.66
CA SER A 206 20.60 10.50 7.58
C SER A 206 19.78 11.73 7.18
N LEU A 207 18.49 11.78 7.55
CA LEU A 207 17.64 12.93 7.27
C LEU A 207 17.88 14.03 8.30
N GLU A 208 18.33 15.20 7.84
CA GLU A 208 18.46 16.41 8.66
C GLU A 208 17.09 17.01 9.03
N ILE A 209 16.12 16.17 9.42
CA ILE A 209 14.74 16.54 9.68
C ILE A 209 14.37 16.09 11.08
N LEU A 210 13.87 17.01 11.91
CA LEU A 210 13.46 16.71 13.29
C LEU A 210 11.99 16.31 13.43
N HIS A 211 11.13 16.75 12.49
CA HIS A 211 9.68 16.52 12.61
C HIS A 211 9.30 15.08 12.33
N GLY A 212 8.54 14.48 13.26
CA GLY A 212 7.99 13.13 13.13
C GLY A 212 8.99 11.99 13.40
N VAL A 213 10.22 12.27 13.82
CA VAL A 213 11.27 11.26 14.08
C VAL A 213 10.84 10.27 15.16
N ALA A 214 10.37 10.74 16.32
CA ALA A 214 9.95 9.85 17.40
C ALA A 214 8.81 8.90 16.99
N LYS A 215 7.87 9.42 16.17
CA LYS A 215 6.80 8.57 15.61
C LYS A 215 7.36 7.55 14.63
N ALA A 216 8.29 7.94 13.75
CA ALA A 216 8.92 7.02 12.81
C ALA A 216 9.69 5.90 13.52
N VAL A 217 10.45 6.21 14.57
CA VAL A 217 11.11 5.22 15.42
C VAL A 217 10.07 4.23 15.98
N SER A 218 9.00 4.74 16.60
CA SER A 218 7.94 3.88 17.14
C SER A 218 7.28 2.98 16.09
N VAL A 219 7.10 3.47 14.85
CA VAL A 219 6.58 2.67 13.74
C VAL A 219 7.57 1.59 13.35
N ILE A 220 8.85 1.93 13.18
CA ILE A 220 9.90 0.98 12.78
C ILE A 220 10.07 -0.10 13.83
N ASP A 221 10.10 0.27 15.10
CA ASP A 221 10.21 -0.67 16.22
C ASP A 221 9.03 -1.66 16.23
N PHE A 222 7.81 -1.16 16.07
CA PHE A 222 6.60 -1.96 16.09
C PHE A 222 6.43 -2.82 14.84
N ALA A 223 6.95 -2.39 13.68
CA ALA A 223 6.78 -3.09 12.41
C ALA A 223 7.31 -4.54 12.46
N ASN A 224 6.64 -5.44 11.75
CA ASN A 224 7.02 -6.86 11.68
C ASN A 224 6.65 -7.42 10.30
N GLY A 225 7.66 -7.89 9.55
CA GLY A 225 7.50 -8.43 8.21
C GLY A 225 6.73 -9.76 8.12
N ASP A 226 6.46 -10.40 9.27
CA ASP A 226 5.64 -11.62 9.31
C ASP A 226 4.14 -11.33 9.24
N SER A 227 3.73 -10.06 9.28
CA SER A 227 2.32 -9.68 9.10
C SER A 227 1.93 -9.88 7.63
N GLY A 228 1.10 -10.87 7.34
CA GLY A 228 0.80 -11.33 5.97
C GLY A 228 -0.16 -10.40 5.19
N SER A 229 -0.78 -9.41 5.85
CA SER A 229 -1.71 -8.48 5.20
C SER A 229 -1.87 -7.17 5.97
N ALA A 230 -2.38 -6.12 5.29
CA ALA A 230 -2.72 -4.85 5.94
C ALA A 230 -3.78 -5.02 7.05
N GLY A 231 -4.68 -5.99 6.91
CA GLY A 231 -5.69 -6.31 7.92
C GLY A 231 -5.09 -6.96 9.17
N GLU A 232 -4.08 -7.80 9.02
CA GLU A 232 -3.30 -8.32 10.14
C GLU A 232 -2.50 -7.21 10.81
N SER A 233 -1.84 -6.35 10.04
CA SER A 233 -1.07 -5.21 10.56
C SER A 233 -1.93 -4.28 11.42
N ILE A 234 -3.12 -3.88 10.94
CA ILE A 234 -4.01 -3.03 11.75
C ILE A 234 -4.57 -3.77 12.95
N SER A 235 -4.86 -5.06 12.84
CA SER A 235 -5.28 -5.89 13.97
C SER A 235 -4.23 -5.91 15.07
N ARG A 236 -2.94 -6.10 14.74
CA ARG A 236 -1.81 -6.00 15.68
C ARG A 236 -1.76 -4.67 16.40
N VAL A 237 -1.90 -3.59 15.65
CA VAL A 237 -1.90 -2.22 16.21
C VAL A 237 -3.06 -2.04 17.21
N VAL A 238 -4.24 -2.53 16.87
CA VAL A 238 -5.42 -2.41 17.74
C VAL A 238 -5.29 -3.32 18.97
N ILE A 239 -4.85 -4.57 18.81
CA ILE A 239 -4.57 -5.52 19.89
C ILE A 239 -3.59 -4.92 20.90
N TYR A 240 -2.47 -4.37 20.42
CA TYR A 240 -1.48 -3.68 21.26
C TYR A 240 -2.08 -2.49 22.02
N ARG A 241 -2.81 -1.61 21.34
CA ARG A 241 -3.44 -0.43 21.95
C ARG A 241 -4.50 -0.76 22.99
N LEU A 242 -5.16 -1.88 22.82
CA LEU A 242 -6.15 -2.39 23.77
C LEU A 242 -5.53 -3.03 25.01
N GLY A 243 -4.20 -3.23 25.03
CA GLY A 243 -3.47 -3.82 26.16
C GLY A 243 -3.57 -5.34 26.23
N PHE A 244 -3.81 -6.01 25.13
CA PHE A 244 -3.70 -7.46 25.03
C PHE A 244 -2.23 -7.90 24.86
N PRO A 245 -1.90 -9.15 25.21
CA PRO A 245 -0.57 -9.71 24.99
C PRO A 245 -0.23 -9.74 23.49
N GLU A 246 1.06 -9.60 23.19
CA GLU A 246 1.55 -9.70 21.82
C GLU A 246 1.40 -11.14 21.29
N PRO A 247 0.81 -11.35 20.11
CA PRO A 247 0.70 -12.66 19.51
C PRO A 247 2.00 -13.06 18.81
N VAL A 248 2.24 -14.37 18.70
CA VAL A 248 3.15 -14.94 17.72
C VAL A 248 2.46 -14.90 16.36
N LEU A 249 3.14 -14.35 15.35
CA LEU A 249 2.58 -14.22 13.99
C LEU A 249 2.93 -15.45 13.17
N GLN A 250 2.06 -15.78 12.20
CA GLN A 250 2.25 -16.83 11.20
C GLN A 250 2.74 -18.15 11.82
N TYR A 251 2.19 -18.48 13.01
CA TYR A 251 2.60 -19.70 13.72
C TYR A 251 2.17 -20.96 12.98
N GLU A 252 3.04 -21.97 12.98
CA GLU A 252 2.83 -23.21 12.27
C GLU A 252 2.42 -24.34 13.22
N PHE A 253 1.22 -24.86 13.04
CA PHE A 253 0.78 -26.12 13.61
C PHE A 253 1.04 -27.26 12.65
N PHE A 254 1.26 -28.46 13.17
CA PHE A 254 1.45 -29.67 12.37
C PHE A 254 0.51 -30.77 12.84
N ASP A 255 -0.16 -31.42 11.91
CA ASP A 255 -0.92 -32.65 12.14
C ASP A 255 -0.53 -33.74 11.14
N THR A 256 -1.28 -34.83 11.09
CA THR A 256 -1.02 -35.98 10.20
C THR A 256 -1.21 -35.64 8.71
N LYS A 257 -1.94 -34.56 8.39
CA LYS A 257 -2.20 -34.07 7.01
C LYS A 257 -1.25 -32.95 6.59
N GLY A 258 -0.37 -32.48 7.51
CA GLY A 258 0.65 -31.48 7.21
C GLY A 258 0.47 -30.17 7.98
N ARG A 259 1.08 -29.12 7.46
CA ARG A 259 1.22 -27.81 8.09
C ARG A 259 -0.08 -26.99 8.02
N ILE A 260 -0.41 -26.29 9.12
CA ILE A 260 -1.45 -25.27 9.22
C ILE A 260 -0.81 -23.99 9.74
N VAL A 261 -0.87 -22.90 8.97
CA VAL A 261 -0.35 -21.59 9.39
C VAL A 261 -1.50 -20.73 9.86
N VAL A 262 -1.32 -20.04 11.00
CA VAL A 262 -2.34 -19.16 11.58
C VAL A 262 -1.80 -17.74 11.72
N ASP A 263 -2.66 -16.72 11.57
CA ASP A 263 -2.22 -15.31 11.56
C ASP A 263 -1.70 -14.87 12.93
N PHE A 264 -2.38 -15.27 14.02
CA PHE A 264 -2.08 -14.88 15.41
C PHE A 264 -2.17 -16.10 16.32
N TRP A 265 -1.16 -16.27 17.18
CA TRP A 265 -1.13 -17.33 18.17
C TRP A 265 -0.75 -16.80 19.55
N TRP A 266 -1.56 -17.09 20.56
CA TRP A 266 -1.28 -16.81 21.97
C TRP A 266 -1.09 -18.16 22.71
N PRO A 267 0.15 -18.63 22.89
CA PRO A 267 0.43 -19.95 23.47
C PRO A 267 -0.11 -20.11 24.88
N ASP A 268 0.05 -19.10 25.74
CA ASP A 268 -0.39 -19.15 27.14
C ASP A 268 -1.91 -19.25 27.30
N ASN A 269 -2.66 -18.83 26.30
CA ASN A 269 -4.11 -18.87 26.29
C ASN A 269 -4.68 -19.98 25.39
N SER A 270 -3.81 -20.74 24.72
CA SER A 270 -4.22 -21.71 23.69
C SER A 270 -5.24 -21.12 22.72
N LEU A 271 -4.98 -19.88 22.28
CA LEU A 271 -5.89 -19.10 21.44
C LEU A 271 -5.26 -18.77 20.09
N VAL A 272 -5.99 -19.08 19.02
CA VAL A 272 -5.68 -18.68 17.65
C VAL A 272 -6.60 -17.54 17.24
N GLY A 273 -6.02 -16.50 16.65
CA GLY A 273 -6.73 -15.44 15.97
C GLY A 273 -6.52 -15.52 14.46
N GLU A 274 -7.57 -15.29 13.69
CA GLU A 274 -7.49 -15.23 12.24
C GLU A 274 -8.19 -13.98 11.71
N PHE A 275 -7.49 -13.25 10.83
CA PHE A 275 -8.04 -12.10 10.13
C PHE A 275 -8.72 -12.56 8.84
N ASP A 276 -10.03 -12.42 8.76
CA ASP A 276 -10.81 -12.74 7.57
C ASP A 276 -10.98 -11.52 6.67
N GLY A 277 -10.12 -11.41 5.67
CA GLY A 277 -10.23 -10.42 4.62
C GLY A 277 -11.34 -10.83 3.65
N ARG A 278 -12.54 -10.26 3.73
CA ARG A 278 -13.70 -10.54 2.85
C ARG A 278 -13.39 -10.54 1.34
N GLY A 279 -12.21 -10.06 0.91
CA GLY A 279 -11.78 -10.07 -0.49
C GLY A 279 -11.15 -11.39 -0.97
N LYS A 280 -10.84 -12.32 -0.07
CA LYS A 280 -10.20 -13.59 -0.45
C LYS A 280 -11.11 -14.46 -1.33
N TYR A 281 -12.43 -14.41 -1.11
CA TYR A 281 -13.39 -15.28 -1.82
C TYR A 281 -13.92 -14.70 -3.14
N LEU A 282 -13.63 -13.42 -3.45
CA LEU A 282 -14.16 -12.72 -4.62
C LEU A 282 -13.13 -12.49 -5.73
N ARG A 283 -11.89 -12.87 -5.54
CA ARG A 283 -10.85 -12.76 -6.57
C ARG A 283 -10.64 -14.12 -7.24
N ASP A 284 -10.78 -14.16 -8.56
CA ASP A 284 -10.52 -15.35 -9.39
C ASP A 284 -9.12 -15.95 -9.16
N GLU A 285 -8.16 -15.13 -8.71
CA GLU A 285 -6.80 -15.54 -8.34
C GLU A 285 -6.74 -16.49 -7.14
N TYR A 286 -7.71 -16.44 -6.21
CA TYR A 286 -7.76 -17.33 -5.05
C TYR A 286 -8.45 -18.65 -5.35
N THR A 287 -9.32 -18.68 -6.34
CA THR A 287 -10.00 -19.92 -6.72
C THR A 287 -9.11 -20.82 -7.57
N LEU A 288 -8.06 -20.29 -8.24
CA LEU A 288 -7.15 -21.06 -9.11
C LEU A 288 -7.90 -22.04 -10.02
N GLY A 289 -9.07 -21.66 -10.51
CA GLY A 289 -9.96 -22.52 -11.30
C GLY A 289 -10.77 -23.55 -10.48
N ARG A 290 -10.76 -23.47 -9.14
CA ARG A 290 -11.61 -24.31 -8.27
C ARG A 290 -12.98 -23.67 -8.08
N SER A 291 -13.98 -24.50 -7.76
CA SER A 291 -15.30 -23.99 -7.40
C SER A 291 -15.26 -23.29 -6.04
N VAL A 292 -16.03 -22.23 -5.87
CA VAL A 292 -16.18 -21.51 -4.57
C VAL A 292 -16.56 -22.49 -3.45
N ALA A 293 -17.41 -23.49 -3.74
CA ALA A 293 -17.79 -24.54 -2.80
C ALA A 293 -16.59 -25.39 -2.35
N GLY A 294 -15.64 -25.68 -3.23
CA GLY A 294 -14.41 -26.42 -2.90
C GLY A 294 -13.52 -25.62 -1.95
N VAL A 295 -13.34 -24.32 -2.21
CA VAL A 295 -12.54 -23.46 -1.33
C VAL A 295 -13.14 -23.34 0.08
N VAL A 296 -14.48 -23.26 0.18
CA VAL A 296 -15.18 -23.20 1.48
C VAL A 296 -15.04 -24.53 2.24
N LEU A 297 -15.09 -25.64 1.54
CA LEU A 297 -14.90 -26.97 2.17
C LEU A 297 -13.47 -27.15 2.68
N ASP A 298 -12.47 -26.79 1.89
CA ASP A 298 -11.06 -26.86 2.28
C ASP A 298 -10.79 -26.00 3.53
N GLU A 299 -11.37 -24.79 3.59
CA GLU A 299 -11.22 -23.90 4.73
C GLU A 299 -11.90 -24.45 6.00
N LYS A 300 -13.10 -25.04 5.84
CA LYS A 300 -13.79 -25.70 6.96
C LYS A 300 -13.02 -26.91 7.47
N GLU A 301 -12.43 -27.71 6.57
CA GLU A 301 -11.58 -28.83 6.96
C GLU A 301 -10.32 -28.34 7.67
N ARG A 302 -9.67 -27.26 7.19
CA ARG A 302 -8.53 -26.63 7.83
C ARG A 302 -8.86 -26.19 9.26
N GLU A 303 -10.02 -25.55 9.46
CA GLU A 303 -10.47 -25.11 10.78
C GLU A 303 -10.74 -26.30 11.72
N ASN A 304 -11.40 -27.37 11.23
CA ASN A 304 -11.65 -28.57 12.01
C ASN A 304 -10.34 -29.26 12.46
N ARG A 305 -9.35 -29.31 11.57
CA ARG A 305 -8.02 -29.84 11.88
C ARG A 305 -7.34 -29.02 12.97
N LEU A 306 -7.40 -27.68 12.85
CA LEU A 306 -6.83 -26.78 13.84
C LEU A 306 -7.48 -26.94 15.21
N ARG A 307 -8.82 -27.02 15.27
CA ARG A 307 -9.56 -27.24 16.51
C ARG A 307 -9.25 -28.60 17.14
N ALA A 308 -9.01 -29.62 16.34
CA ALA A 308 -8.63 -30.95 16.83
C ALA A 308 -7.27 -30.97 17.53
N LEU A 309 -6.39 -29.96 17.26
CA LEU A 309 -5.13 -29.77 17.95
C LEU A 309 -5.27 -29.08 19.33
N GLY A 310 -6.49 -28.62 19.68
CA GLY A 310 -6.83 -28.12 21.01
C GLY A 310 -7.04 -26.62 21.14
N PRO A 311 -6.54 -25.73 20.25
CA PRO A 311 -6.72 -24.30 20.46
C PRO A 311 -8.15 -23.83 20.22
N THR A 312 -8.56 -22.79 20.95
CA THR A 312 -9.72 -21.98 20.61
C THR A 312 -9.41 -21.11 19.40
N VAL A 313 -10.37 -20.96 18.48
CA VAL A 313 -10.19 -20.11 17.28
C VAL A 313 -11.17 -18.96 17.33
N VAL A 314 -10.66 -17.73 17.22
CA VAL A 314 -11.45 -16.51 17.09
C VAL A 314 -11.16 -15.85 15.73
N ARG A 315 -12.21 -15.39 15.05
CA ARG A 315 -12.09 -14.73 13.74
C ARG A 315 -12.69 -13.34 13.76
N TRP A 316 -12.07 -12.44 13.02
CA TRP A 316 -12.55 -11.09 12.82
C TRP A 316 -12.21 -10.56 11.42
N GLY A 317 -13.03 -9.64 10.93
CA GLY A 317 -12.81 -8.98 9.66
C GLY A 317 -12.47 -7.50 9.82
N TRP A 318 -12.49 -6.77 8.69
CA TRP A 318 -12.18 -5.35 8.66
C TRP A 318 -13.05 -4.51 9.61
N ASP A 319 -14.37 -4.77 9.63
CA ASP A 319 -15.31 -4.01 10.45
C ASP A 319 -14.99 -4.14 11.95
N ASP A 320 -14.57 -5.34 12.37
CA ASP A 320 -14.13 -5.61 13.74
C ASP A 320 -12.78 -4.97 14.06
N ALA A 321 -11.79 -5.15 13.17
CA ALA A 321 -10.45 -4.59 13.34
C ALA A 321 -10.46 -3.06 13.38
N MET A 322 -11.35 -2.42 12.62
CA MET A 322 -11.53 -0.96 12.61
C MET A 322 -12.39 -0.45 13.77
N SER A 323 -12.97 -1.34 14.58
CA SER A 323 -13.76 -1.00 15.76
C SER A 323 -13.14 -1.57 17.04
N PRO A 324 -12.22 -0.83 17.71
CA PRO A 324 -11.54 -1.32 18.91
C PRO A 324 -12.46 -1.90 19.98
N PRO A 325 -13.65 -1.32 20.29
CA PRO A 325 -14.56 -1.90 21.28
C PRO A 325 -15.13 -3.27 20.86
N VAL A 326 -15.33 -3.49 19.56
CA VAL A 326 -15.85 -4.77 19.04
C VAL A 326 -14.77 -5.82 19.10
N LEU A 327 -13.56 -5.51 18.63
CA LEU A 327 -12.42 -6.45 18.68
C LEU A 327 -12.09 -6.80 20.14
N ARG A 328 -12.08 -5.81 21.05
CA ARG A 328 -11.86 -6.04 22.49
C ARG A 328 -12.85 -7.06 23.06
N ARG A 329 -14.14 -6.88 22.78
CA ARG A 329 -15.18 -7.80 23.27
C ARG A 329 -15.00 -9.21 22.72
N LYS A 330 -14.65 -9.36 21.43
CA LYS A 330 -14.40 -10.67 20.80
C LYS A 330 -13.22 -11.39 21.44
N LEU A 331 -12.10 -10.70 21.65
CA LEU A 331 -10.89 -11.29 22.24
C LEU A 331 -11.12 -11.67 23.72
N LEU A 332 -11.79 -10.83 24.50
CA LEU A 332 -12.16 -11.15 25.88
C LEU A 332 -13.11 -12.36 25.95
N ALA A 333 -14.12 -12.42 25.07
CA ALA A 333 -15.06 -13.57 25.00
C ALA A 333 -14.35 -14.87 24.58
N ALA A 334 -13.27 -14.78 23.83
CA ALA A 334 -12.40 -15.91 23.45
C ALA A 334 -11.43 -16.31 24.56
N GLY A 335 -11.40 -15.61 25.69
CA GLY A 335 -10.56 -15.92 26.85
C GLY A 335 -9.20 -15.24 26.86
N LEU A 336 -8.93 -14.27 25.99
CA LEU A 336 -7.67 -13.53 25.99
C LEU A 336 -7.71 -12.44 27.08
N PRO A 337 -6.86 -12.48 28.12
CA PRO A 337 -6.84 -11.46 29.18
C PRO A 337 -6.11 -10.19 28.73
N LEU A 338 -6.41 -9.07 29.38
CA LEU A 338 -5.60 -7.87 29.27
C LEU A 338 -4.35 -8.00 30.15
N VAL A 339 -3.23 -7.47 29.68
CA VAL A 339 -1.96 -7.42 30.42
C VAL A 339 -1.59 -6.00 30.84
N ARG A 340 -2.38 -5.00 30.43
CA ARG A 340 -2.22 -3.58 30.79
C ARG A 340 -3.56 -2.96 31.15
#